data_4d049825ad80035863185aa1d8a5b90f
#
_entry.id   4d049825ad80035863185aa1d8a5b90f
#
_cell.length_a   1.000
_cell.length_b   1.000
_cell.length_c   1.000
_cell.angle_alpha   90.00
_cell.angle_beta   90.00
_cell.angle_gamma   90.00
#
_symmetry.space_group_name_H-M   'P 1'
#
loop_
_entity.id
_entity.type
_entity.pdbx_description
1 polymer ?
#
loop_
_entity_poly.entity_id
_entity_poly.type
_entity_poly.pdbx_seq_one_letter_code
_entity_poly.pdbx_strand_id
1 'polypeptide(L)'
;MKSFEIKTKIHFGDNALERLAQMPYKRVLVITDPFIAKGPMINLITDPLKRSAKAFEVFHDVVPDAPIDKIIIGVKKMLEYMPDAIVAVGGGSAIDSSKSIREFALGINHYADVALIAIPTTSGTGSEVTSFAVVNDTVAKIKHPLALFSGSFFFSI
;
A
#
# COMPACT_ATOMS: atom_id res chain seq x y z
N MET A 1 7.61 -21.20 -26.63
CA MET A 1 8.30 -20.88 -25.35
C MET A 1 7.36 -20.06 -24.49
N LYS A 2 7.15 -20.39 -23.24
CA LYS A 2 6.32 -19.62 -22.29
C LYS A 2 7.27 -18.92 -21.33
N SER A 3 7.09 -17.61 -21.11
CA SER A 3 7.89 -16.83 -20.15
C SER A 3 6.97 -16.26 -19.06
N PHE A 4 7.50 -16.14 -17.86
CA PHE A 4 6.85 -15.48 -16.72
C PHE A 4 7.82 -14.44 -16.17
N GLU A 5 7.34 -13.23 -15.95
CA GLU A 5 8.11 -12.12 -15.41
C GLU A 5 7.34 -11.44 -14.29
N ILE A 6 8.01 -11.23 -13.16
CA ILE A 6 7.50 -10.40 -12.06
C ILE A 6 8.19 -9.04 -12.17
N LYS A 7 7.42 -7.99 -12.42
CA LYS A 7 7.94 -6.60 -12.49
C LYS A 7 8.22 -5.99 -11.11
N THR A 8 7.72 -6.62 -10.05
CA THR A 8 7.89 -6.16 -8.66
C THR A 8 9.34 -6.35 -8.22
N LYS A 9 9.95 -5.27 -7.71
CA LYS A 9 11.28 -5.34 -7.11
C LYS A 9 11.15 -5.79 -5.66
N ILE A 10 11.83 -6.88 -5.30
CA ILE A 10 11.74 -7.50 -3.98
C ILE A 10 13.01 -7.18 -3.18
N HIS A 11 12.84 -6.70 -1.95
CA HIS A 11 13.88 -6.52 -0.94
C HIS A 11 13.57 -7.42 0.25
N PHE A 12 14.54 -8.17 0.73
CA PHE A 12 14.36 -9.11 1.85
C PHE A 12 15.61 -9.18 2.73
N GLY A 13 15.45 -9.65 3.94
CA GLY A 13 16.52 -9.81 4.94
C GLY A 13 16.38 -8.83 6.11
N ASP A 14 17.23 -9.00 7.14
CA ASP A 14 17.11 -8.34 8.46
C ASP A 14 17.02 -6.82 8.42
N ASN A 15 17.60 -6.18 7.40
CA ASN A 15 17.61 -4.72 7.25
C ASN A 15 16.75 -4.23 6.08
N ALA A 16 15.84 -5.04 5.55
CA ALA A 16 15.06 -4.69 4.38
C ALA A 16 14.25 -3.39 4.60
N LEU A 17 13.69 -3.19 5.80
CA LEU A 17 12.91 -1.99 6.16
C LEU A 17 13.72 -0.70 6.23
N GLU A 18 15.04 -0.77 6.47
CA GLU A 18 15.93 0.39 6.41
C GLU A 18 15.96 1.03 5.01
N ARG A 19 15.57 0.27 3.99
CA ARG A 19 15.43 0.77 2.63
C ARG A 19 14.43 1.93 2.53
N LEU A 20 13.43 2.00 3.40
CA LEU A 20 12.48 3.11 3.46
C LEU A 20 13.17 4.46 3.66
N ALA A 21 14.25 4.50 4.46
CA ALA A 21 15.03 5.72 4.65
C ALA A 21 15.76 6.15 3.38
N GLN A 22 16.18 5.21 2.54
CA GLN A 22 17.03 5.43 1.36
C GLN A 22 16.23 5.74 0.09
N MET A 23 14.92 5.51 0.09
CA MET A 23 14.07 5.77 -1.08
C MET A 23 13.97 7.26 -1.38
N PRO A 24 13.83 7.68 -2.65
CA PRO A 24 13.85 9.08 -3.06
C PRO A 24 12.57 9.86 -2.72
N TYR A 25 11.60 9.19 -2.11
CA TYR A 25 10.28 9.77 -1.77
C TYR A 25 10.36 10.67 -0.54
N LYS A 26 9.57 11.75 -0.55
CA LYS A 26 9.57 12.79 0.49
C LYS A 26 8.31 12.82 1.35
N ARG A 27 7.17 12.44 0.75
CA ARG A 27 5.85 12.45 1.40
C ARG A 27 5.24 11.07 1.31
N VAL A 28 5.20 10.36 2.41
CA VAL A 28 4.78 8.96 2.46
C VAL A 28 3.43 8.83 3.15
N LEU A 29 2.47 8.17 2.50
CA LEU A 29 1.24 7.74 3.15
C LEU A 29 1.38 6.26 3.57
N VAL A 30 1.43 6.02 4.86
CA VAL A 30 1.43 4.66 5.40
C VAL A 30 -0.02 4.21 5.54
N ILE A 31 -0.38 3.09 4.90
CA ILE A 31 -1.73 2.51 4.95
C ILE A 31 -1.65 1.16 5.66
N THR A 32 -2.42 1.00 6.73
CA THR A 32 -2.39 -0.19 7.58
C THR A 32 -3.72 -0.38 8.31
N ASP A 33 -3.84 -1.46 9.05
CA ASP A 33 -4.97 -1.70 9.95
C ASP A 33 -4.76 -1.08 11.35
N PRO A 34 -5.83 -0.96 12.16
CA PRO A 34 -5.73 -0.37 13.51
C PRO A 34 -4.85 -1.16 14.48
N PHE A 35 -4.69 -2.47 14.30
CA PHE A 35 -3.88 -3.30 15.16
C PHE A 35 -2.38 -2.98 14.98
N ILE A 36 -1.92 -2.94 13.73
CA ILE A 36 -0.54 -2.57 13.41
C ILE A 36 -0.27 -1.12 13.80
N ALA A 37 -1.20 -0.20 13.50
CA ALA A 37 -1.04 1.22 13.80
C ALA A 37 -0.88 1.52 15.30
N LYS A 38 -1.52 0.75 16.17
CA LYS A 38 -1.45 0.91 17.63
C LYS A 38 -0.36 0.05 18.27
N GLY A 39 0.17 -0.91 17.54
CA GLY A 39 1.18 -1.83 18.03
C GLY A 39 2.62 -1.33 17.83
N PRO A 40 3.62 -2.03 18.39
CA PRO A 40 5.02 -1.66 18.23
C PRO A 40 5.53 -1.82 16.78
N MET A 41 4.88 -2.63 15.97
CA MET A 41 5.27 -2.90 14.58
C MET A 41 5.30 -1.64 13.71
N ILE A 42 4.41 -0.68 13.97
CA ILE A 42 4.39 0.58 13.21
C ILE A 42 5.70 1.34 13.31
N ASN A 43 6.43 1.22 14.43
CA ASN A 43 7.71 1.89 14.62
C ASN A 43 8.79 1.38 13.65
N LEU A 44 8.73 0.10 13.26
CA LEU A 44 9.64 -0.46 12.25
C LEU A 44 9.53 0.26 10.90
N ILE A 45 8.38 0.84 10.63
CA ILE A 45 8.09 1.59 9.40
C ILE A 45 8.36 3.07 9.60
N THR A 46 7.86 3.65 10.70
CA THR A 46 7.93 5.10 10.92
C THR A 46 9.30 5.60 11.35
N ASP A 47 10.09 4.79 12.06
CA ASP A 47 11.41 5.22 12.53
C ASP A 47 12.42 5.43 11.41
N PRO A 48 12.54 4.56 10.38
CA PRO A 48 13.34 4.88 9.20
C PRO A 48 12.89 6.16 8.48
N LEU A 49 11.57 6.41 8.39
CA LEU A 49 11.02 7.62 7.77
C LEU A 49 11.40 8.87 8.58
N LYS A 50 11.26 8.83 9.91
CA LYS A 50 11.65 9.93 10.82
C LYS A 50 13.16 10.24 10.72
N ARG A 51 14.01 9.19 10.79
CA ARG A 51 15.46 9.36 10.71
C ARG A 51 15.92 9.98 9.40
N SER A 52 15.20 9.75 8.32
CA SER A 52 15.49 10.33 7.01
C SER A 52 14.73 11.64 6.72
N ALA A 53 14.12 12.25 7.74
CA ALA A 53 13.36 13.51 7.65
C ALA A 53 12.26 13.50 6.57
N LYS A 54 11.64 12.34 6.31
CA LYS A 54 10.51 12.24 5.40
C LYS A 54 9.22 12.66 6.10
N ALA A 55 8.39 13.43 5.41
CA ALA A 55 7.02 13.67 5.86
C ALA A 55 6.22 12.38 5.70
N PHE A 56 5.44 12.00 6.71
CA PHE A 56 4.52 10.86 6.57
C PHE A 56 3.26 11.06 7.39
N GLU A 57 2.20 10.43 6.94
CA GLU A 57 0.95 10.26 7.67
C GLU A 57 0.55 8.80 7.68
N VAL A 58 -0.22 8.40 8.68
CA VAL A 58 -0.71 7.02 8.84
C VAL A 58 -2.22 7.00 8.67
N PHE A 59 -2.69 6.29 7.67
CA PHE A 59 -4.09 5.94 7.48
C PHE A 59 -4.30 4.52 7.98
N HIS A 60 -5.14 4.36 9.00
CA HIS A 60 -5.31 3.07 9.69
C HIS A 60 -6.76 2.56 9.72
N ASP A 61 -7.60 3.04 8.83
CA ASP A 61 -9.00 2.59 8.73
C ASP A 61 -9.19 1.38 7.81
N VAL A 62 -8.10 0.65 7.53
CA VAL A 62 -8.19 -0.61 6.80
C VAL A 62 -8.86 -1.66 7.67
N VAL A 63 -9.82 -2.36 7.08
CA VAL A 63 -10.53 -3.47 7.70
C VAL A 63 -10.51 -4.70 6.77
N PRO A 64 -10.82 -5.90 7.28
CA PRO A 64 -10.88 -7.11 6.45
C PRO A 64 -11.73 -6.94 5.20
N ASP A 65 -11.37 -7.67 4.13
CA ASP A 65 -12.08 -7.71 2.85
C ASP A 65 -12.10 -6.42 2.03
N ALA A 66 -11.33 -5.40 2.40
CA ALA A 66 -11.20 -4.15 1.64
C ALA A 66 -12.55 -3.55 1.17
N PRO A 67 -13.47 -3.19 2.08
CA PRO A 67 -14.78 -2.68 1.72
C PRO A 67 -14.68 -1.29 1.06
N ILE A 68 -15.50 -1.04 0.05
CA ILE A 68 -15.43 0.14 -0.81
C ILE A 68 -15.62 1.45 -0.05
N ASP A 69 -16.45 1.49 0.98
CA ASP A 69 -16.65 2.68 1.83
C ASP A 69 -15.36 3.10 2.55
N LYS A 70 -14.56 2.14 3.02
CA LYS A 70 -13.24 2.40 3.63
C LYS A 70 -12.20 2.83 2.59
N ILE A 71 -12.26 2.26 1.41
CA ILE A 71 -11.41 2.68 0.29
C ILE A 71 -11.69 4.14 -0.08
N ILE A 72 -12.95 4.57 -0.15
CA ILE A 72 -13.33 5.96 -0.44
C ILE A 72 -12.74 6.93 0.59
N ILE A 73 -12.74 6.58 1.88
CA ILE A 73 -12.12 7.40 2.93
C ILE A 73 -10.60 7.51 2.68
N GLY A 74 -9.95 6.40 2.34
CA GLY A 74 -8.53 6.38 2.00
C GLY A 74 -8.20 7.21 0.75
N VAL A 75 -9.06 7.17 -0.27
CA VAL A 75 -8.92 8.01 -1.48
C VAL A 75 -8.96 9.50 -1.11
N LYS A 76 -9.94 9.93 -0.30
CA LYS A 76 -10.00 11.32 0.20
C LYS A 76 -8.71 11.69 0.92
N LYS A 77 -8.24 10.83 1.83
CA LYS A 77 -6.99 11.04 2.56
C LYS A 77 -5.78 11.18 1.63
N MET A 78 -5.67 10.34 0.62
CA MET A 78 -4.61 10.42 -0.37
C MET A 78 -4.67 11.72 -1.18
N LEU A 79 -5.87 12.14 -1.60
CA LEU A 79 -6.07 13.38 -2.36
C LEU A 79 -5.73 14.64 -1.53
N GLU A 80 -6.02 14.63 -0.24
CA GLU A 80 -5.69 15.72 0.69
C GLU A 80 -4.19 15.77 1.00
N TYR A 81 -3.60 14.62 1.29
CA TYR A 81 -2.20 14.55 1.72
C TYR A 81 -1.22 14.68 0.55
N MET A 82 -1.58 14.25 -0.66
CA MET A 82 -0.74 14.32 -1.86
C MET A 82 0.62 13.60 -1.69
N PRO A 83 0.65 12.30 -1.37
CA PRO A 83 1.90 11.57 -1.20
C PRO A 83 2.61 11.34 -2.55
N ASP A 84 3.92 11.17 -2.52
CA ASP A 84 4.72 10.66 -3.64
C ASP A 84 4.99 9.15 -3.54
N ALA A 85 4.69 8.56 -2.37
CA ALA A 85 4.71 7.11 -2.16
C ALA A 85 3.66 6.65 -1.14
N ILE A 86 3.16 5.44 -1.34
CA ILE A 86 2.33 4.70 -0.38
C ILE A 86 3.16 3.54 0.17
N VAL A 87 3.14 3.36 1.49
CA VAL A 87 3.66 2.17 2.17
C VAL A 87 2.48 1.40 2.74
N ALA A 88 2.12 0.30 2.10
CA ALA A 88 1.07 -0.62 2.53
C ALA A 88 1.64 -1.64 3.49
N VAL A 89 1.16 -1.67 4.74
CA VAL A 89 1.64 -2.59 5.78
C VAL A 89 0.50 -3.46 6.28
N GLY A 90 0.62 -4.76 6.15
CA GLY A 90 -0.40 -5.70 6.62
C GLY A 90 -0.58 -6.92 5.75
N GLY A 91 -1.70 -7.59 5.89
CA GLY A 91 -2.10 -8.71 5.05
C GLY A 91 -2.69 -8.29 3.72
N GLY A 92 -3.28 -9.24 2.99
CA GLY A 92 -3.89 -9.01 1.67
C GLY A 92 -4.89 -7.86 1.66
N SER A 93 -5.74 -7.72 2.69
CA SER A 93 -6.72 -6.62 2.78
C SER A 93 -6.07 -5.24 2.82
N ALA A 94 -4.96 -5.08 3.55
CA ALA A 94 -4.24 -3.81 3.62
C ALA A 94 -3.57 -3.47 2.29
N ILE A 95 -2.96 -4.46 1.64
CA ILE A 95 -2.31 -4.31 0.35
C ILE A 95 -3.34 -4.01 -0.74
N ASP A 96 -4.45 -4.74 -0.80
CA ASP A 96 -5.51 -4.54 -1.78
C ASP A 96 -6.23 -3.21 -1.59
N SER A 97 -6.49 -2.80 -0.33
CA SER A 97 -7.02 -1.45 -0.03
C SER A 97 -6.07 -0.37 -0.52
N SER A 98 -4.76 -0.51 -0.27
CA SER A 98 -3.75 0.47 -0.68
C SER A 98 -3.65 0.60 -2.19
N LYS A 99 -3.69 -0.51 -2.92
CA LYS A 99 -3.73 -0.54 -4.37
C LYS A 99 -4.97 0.18 -4.91
N SER A 100 -6.13 -0.14 -4.35
CA SER A 100 -7.41 0.43 -4.78
C SER A 100 -7.48 1.93 -4.48
N ILE A 101 -7.03 2.36 -3.29
CA ILE A 101 -6.93 3.78 -2.92
C ILE A 101 -6.05 4.52 -3.92
N ARG A 102 -4.87 3.98 -4.23
CA ARG A 102 -3.95 4.56 -5.20
C ARG A 102 -4.59 4.69 -6.58
N GLU A 103 -5.15 3.61 -7.11
CA GLU A 103 -5.71 3.56 -8.47
C GLU A 103 -6.87 4.55 -8.63
N PHE A 104 -7.79 4.59 -7.67
CA PHE A 104 -8.92 5.53 -7.71
C PHE A 104 -8.46 6.98 -7.58
N ALA A 105 -7.50 7.28 -6.70
CA ALA A 105 -6.99 8.63 -6.54
C ALA A 105 -6.26 9.14 -7.80
N LEU A 106 -5.45 8.28 -8.44
CA LEU A 106 -4.79 8.58 -9.71
C LEU A 106 -5.81 8.84 -10.84
N GLY A 107 -6.91 8.08 -10.87
CA GLY A 107 -7.99 8.27 -11.84
C GLY A 107 -8.73 9.61 -11.68
N ILE A 108 -8.80 10.14 -10.46
CA ILE A 108 -9.49 11.40 -10.17
C ILE A 108 -8.64 12.62 -10.53
N ASN A 109 -7.37 12.62 -10.15
CA ASN A 109 -6.54 13.84 -10.19
C ASN A 109 -5.41 13.84 -11.21
N HIS A 110 -5.28 12.83 -12.07
CA HIS A 110 -4.16 12.69 -13.00
C HIS A 110 -2.79 12.95 -12.34
N TYR A 111 -2.61 12.44 -11.14
CA TYR A 111 -1.35 12.53 -10.39
C TYR A 111 -0.18 12.01 -11.21
N ALA A 112 0.99 12.57 -10.95
CA ALA A 112 2.24 11.88 -11.23
C ALA A 112 2.23 10.49 -10.56
N ASP A 113 2.95 9.55 -11.14
CA ASP A 113 3.01 8.17 -10.65
C ASP A 113 3.42 8.13 -9.15
N VAL A 114 2.53 7.62 -8.31
CA VAL A 114 2.77 7.43 -6.87
C VAL A 114 3.28 6.02 -6.65
N ALA A 115 4.48 5.88 -6.11
CA ALA A 115 5.04 4.56 -5.84
C ALA A 115 4.21 3.80 -4.79
N LEU A 116 4.12 2.48 -4.95
CA LEU A 116 3.52 1.60 -3.95
C LEU A 116 4.57 0.61 -3.44
N ILE A 117 4.79 0.65 -2.12
CA ILE A 117 5.68 -0.26 -1.39
C ILE A 117 4.80 -1.15 -0.52
N ALA A 118 4.79 -2.45 -0.77
CA ALA A 118 4.04 -3.40 0.04
C ALA A 118 4.94 -4.09 1.05
N ILE A 119 4.50 -4.12 2.31
CA ILE A 119 5.15 -4.80 3.43
C ILE A 119 4.16 -5.80 4.01
N PRO A 120 4.13 -7.04 3.50
CA PRO A 120 3.19 -8.04 3.97
C PRO A 120 3.55 -8.52 5.38
N THR A 121 2.53 -8.72 6.19
CA THR A 121 2.65 -9.30 7.53
C THR A 121 2.02 -10.70 7.61
N THR A 122 1.47 -11.18 6.49
CA THR A 122 0.89 -12.52 6.35
C THR A 122 1.44 -13.21 5.12
N SER A 123 1.63 -14.52 5.18
CA SER A 123 2.00 -15.34 4.03
C SER A 123 0.77 -15.90 3.33
N GLY A 124 0.82 -16.06 2.01
CA GLY A 124 -0.14 -16.86 1.24
C GLY A 124 -1.04 -16.09 0.27
N THR A 125 -1.28 -14.78 0.46
CA THR A 125 -2.19 -14.04 -0.44
C THR A 125 -1.57 -13.71 -1.79
N GLY A 126 -0.25 -13.45 -1.83
CA GLY A 126 0.44 -13.01 -3.04
C GLY A 126 0.01 -11.62 -3.52
N SER A 127 -0.79 -10.89 -2.74
CA SER A 127 -1.28 -9.56 -3.13
C SER A 127 -0.13 -8.60 -3.44
N GLU A 128 0.98 -8.74 -2.77
CA GLU A 128 2.17 -7.91 -2.92
C GLU A 128 2.85 -8.02 -4.30
N VAL A 129 2.67 -9.15 -4.99
CA VAL A 129 3.31 -9.43 -6.29
C VAL A 129 2.32 -9.48 -7.46
N THR A 130 1.03 -9.23 -7.21
CA THR A 130 -0.01 -9.26 -8.25
C THR A 130 -0.41 -7.86 -8.70
N SER A 131 -0.83 -7.73 -9.96
CA SER A 131 -1.42 -6.51 -10.52
C SER A 131 -2.93 -6.43 -10.25
N PHE A 132 -3.46 -7.21 -9.31
CA PHE A 132 -4.88 -7.22 -8.97
C PHE A 132 -5.09 -6.80 -7.52
N ALA A 133 -6.23 -6.18 -7.27
CA ALA A 133 -6.79 -5.96 -5.94
C ALA A 133 -8.22 -6.50 -5.92
N VAL A 134 -8.68 -6.93 -4.76
CA VAL A 134 -10.08 -7.34 -4.58
C VAL A 134 -10.78 -6.33 -3.70
N VAL A 135 -11.82 -5.71 -4.23
CA VAL A 135 -12.67 -4.73 -3.53
C VAL A 135 -14.00 -5.36 -3.21
N ASN A 136 -14.47 -5.20 -1.99
CA ASN A 136 -15.75 -5.73 -1.55
C ASN A 136 -16.82 -4.63 -1.56
N ASP A 137 -17.82 -4.77 -2.43
CA ASP A 137 -19.07 -4.01 -2.36
C ASP A 137 -19.97 -4.67 -1.33
N THR A 138 -20.04 -4.09 -0.14
CA THR A 138 -20.81 -4.61 0.98
C THR A 138 -22.32 -4.45 0.78
N VAL A 139 -22.76 -3.52 -0.06
CA VAL A 139 -24.17 -3.28 -0.39
C VAL A 139 -24.65 -4.31 -1.41
N ALA A 140 -23.91 -4.46 -2.52
CA ALA A 140 -24.22 -5.46 -3.54
C ALA A 140 -23.82 -6.88 -3.12
N LYS A 141 -23.03 -7.05 -2.05
CA LYS A 141 -22.46 -8.34 -1.59
C LYS A 141 -21.62 -9.04 -2.67
N ILE A 142 -20.87 -8.27 -3.46
CA ILE A 142 -20.05 -8.75 -4.56
C ILE A 142 -18.60 -8.34 -4.34
N LYS A 143 -17.67 -9.26 -4.62
CA LYS A 143 -16.23 -8.96 -4.66
C LYS A 143 -15.83 -8.66 -6.10
N HIS A 144 -15.29 -7.48 -6.32
CA HIS A 144 -14.84 -7.01 -7.62
C HIS A 144 -13.32 -7.13 -7.74
N PRO A 145 -12.79 -7.93 -8.68
CA PRO A 145 -11.37 -7.86 -9.01
C PRO A 145 -11.10 -6.55 -9.76
N LEU A 146 -10.13 -5.80 -9.27
CA LEU A 146 -9.64 -4.57 -9.89
C LEU A 146 -8.29 -4.85 -10.55
N ALA A 147 -8.19 -4.70 -11.86
CA ALA A 147 -6.92 -4.77 -12.57
C ALA A 147 -6.22 -3.40 -12.49
N LEU A 148 -4.96 -3.41 -12.09
CA LEU A 148 -4.16 -2.19 -11.93
C LEU A 148 -3.34 -1.93 -13.20
N PHE A 149 -3.45 -0.74 -13.73
CA PHE A 149 -2.84 -0.39 -15.02
C PHE A 149 -1.48 0.29 -14.91
N SER A 150 -1.08 0.76 -13.72
CA SER A 150 0.14 1.56 -13.58
C SER A 150 0.93 1.26 -12.30
N GLY A 151 2.23 1.34 -12.39
CA GLY A 151 3.16 1.55 -11.28
C GLY A 151 4.17 0.45 -11.02
N SER A 152 5.32 0.92 -10.58
CA SER A 152 6.37 0.06 -10.02
C SER A 152 5.99 -0.33 -8.60
N PHE A 153 5.85 -1.62 -8.36
CA PHE A 153 5.67 -2.13 -7.02
C PHE A 153 7.04 -2.46 -6.42
N PHE A 154 7.24 -2.03 -5.19
CA PHE A 154 8.38 -2.45 -4.38
C PHE A 154 7.86 -3.31 -3.24
N PHE A 155 8.60 -4.32 -2.89
CA PHE A 155 8.24 -5.27 -1.87
C PHE A 155 9.38 -5.43 -0.88
N SER A 156 9.06 -5.51 0.42
CA SER A 156 10.04 -5.77 1.47
C SER A 156 9.48 -6.80 2.43
N ILE A 157 10.23 -7.87 2.67
CA ILE A 157 9.98 -8.85 3.74
C ILE A 157 11.04 -8.68 4.79
#